data_9a1ed45e6fdc3120998029f7c4bdba42
#
_entry.id   9a1ed45e6fdc3120998029f7c4bdba42
#
_cell.length_a   1.000
_cell.length_b   1.000
_cell.length_c   1.000
_cell.angle_alpha   90.00
_cell.angle_beta   90.00
_cell.angle_gamma   90.00
#
_symmetry.space_group_name_H-M   'P 1'
#
loop_
_entity.id
_entity.type
_entity.pdbx_description
1 polymer ?
#
loop_
_entity_poly.entity_id
_entity_poly.type
_entity_poly.pdbx_seq_one_letter_code
_entity_poly.pdbx_strand_id
1 'polypeptide(L)'
;MKITYKNKGIEKICTNASAAERKHGRRMAEVIHTRIDQIAAVDTVEMMIQYHIGRCHALHADRDGEYAVDLVHPYRLVFEKHGEDIQIAYIKEIVDCH
;
A
#
# COMPACT_ATOMS: atom_id res chain seq x y z
N MET A 1 -9.69 4.85 -4.28
CA MET A 1 -9.99 3.47 -4.73
C MET A 1 -10.53 2.65 -3.58
N LYS A 2 -11.38 1.69 -3.89
CA LYS A 2 -11.71 0.65 -2.92
C LYS A 2 -10.47 -0.19 -2.63
N ILE A 3 -10.33 -0.64 -1.39
CA ILE A 3 -9.16 -1.42 -0.96
C ILE A 3 -9.61 -2.81 -0.55
N THR A 4 -8.92 -3.82 -1.06
CA THR A 4 -9.07 -5.20 -0.63
C THR A 4 -7.71 -5.73 -0.18
N TYR A 5 -7.68 -6.88 0.47
CA TYR A 5 -6.47 -7.41 1.10
C TYR A 5 -6.26 -8.87 0.73
N LYS A 6 -5.01 -9.27 0.60
CA LYS A 6 -4.64 -10.64 0.24
C LYS A 6 -5.09 -11.64 1.31
N ASN A 7 -4.97 -11.27 2.58
CA ASN A 7 -5.34 -12.13 3.69
C ASN A 7 -5.69 -11.29 4.93
N LYS A 8 -6.20 -11.94 5.97
CA LYS A 8 -6.62 -11.26 7.19
C LYS A 8 -5.45 -10.67 7.98
N GLY A 9 -4.25 -11.24 7.82
CA GLY A 9 -3.06 -10.72 8.50
C GLY A 9 -2.71 -9.32 8.01
N ILE A 10 -2.62 -9.14 6.69
CA ILE A 10 -2.32 -7.80 6.14
C ILE A 10 -3.48 -6.83 6.35
N GLU A 11 -4.72 -7.31 6.26
CA GLU A 11 -5.89 -6.49 6.54
C GLU A 11 -5.85 -5.92 7.95
N LYS A 12 -5.53 -6.77 8.93
CA LYS A 12 -5.47 -6.36 10.33
C LYS A 12 -4.41 -5.27 10.55
N ILE A 13 -3.23 -5.43 9.96
CA ILE A 13 -2.17 -4.43 10.05
C ILE A 13 -2.61 -3.10 9.44
N CYS A 14 -3.28 -3.13 8.29
CA CYS A 14 -3.68 -1.92 7.58
C CYS A 14 -4.91 -1.23 8.15
N THR A 15 -5.74 -1.94 8.93
CA THR A 15 -7.01 -1.40 9.44
C THR A 15 -7.07 -1.24 10.95
N ASN A 16 -6.11 -1.78 11.69
CA ASN A 16 -6.11 -1.75 13.15
C ASN A 16 -4.81 -1.14 13.65
N ALA A 17 -4.89 0.07 14.20
CA ALA A 17 -3.73 0.82 14.67
C ALA A 17 -2.93 0.06 15.73
N SER A 18 -3.61 -0.58 16.68
CA SER A 18 -2.94 -1.32 17.74
C SER A 18 -2.17 -2.52 17.22
N ALA A 19 -2.74 -3.24 16.24
CA ALA A 19 -2.08 -4.39 15.64
C ALA A 19 -0.83 -3.95 14.86
N ALA A 20 -0.94 -2.87 14.10
CA ALA A 20 0.20 -2.32 13.34
C ALA A 20 1.30 -1.86 14.31
N GLU A 21 0.93 -1.19 15.38
CA GLU A 21 1.89 -0.67 16.34
C GLU A 21 2.63 -1.80 17.08
N ARG A 22 1.90 -2.85 17.47
CA ARG A 22 2.52 -4.01 18.12
C ARG A 22 3.54 -4.71 17.22
N LYS A 23 3.22 -4.81 15.92
CA LYS A 23 4.08 -5.54 14.99
C LYS A 23 5.23 -4.70 14.44
N HIS A 24 4.98 -3.43 14.16
CA HIS A 24 5.92 -2.58 13.42
C HIS A 24 6.40 -1.35 14.17
N GLY A 25 5.86 -1.07 15.35
CA GLY A 25 6.15 0.14 16.09
C GLY A 25 5.25 1.30 15.66
N ARG A 26 5.23 2.34 16.50
CA ARG A 26 4.29 3.46 16.35
C ARG A 26 4.49 4.24 15.05
N ARG A 27 5.74 4.60 14.75
CA ARG A 27 6.02 5.40 13.56
C ARG A 27 5.62 4.69 12.28
N MET A 28 5.97 3.41 12.17
CA MET A 28 5.62 2.61 11.00
C MET A 28 4.10 2.47 10.89
N ALA A 29 3.42 2.24 12.01
CA ALA A 29 1.95 2.13 12.03
C ALA A 29 1.30 3.41 11.52
N GLU A 30 1.80 4.58 11.91
CA GLU A 30 1.29 5.86 11.44
C GLU A 30 1.45 6.02 9.93
N VAL A 31 2.62 5.65 9.39
CA VAL A 31 2.89 5.75 7.96
C VAL A 31 2.02 4.76 7.17
N ILE A 32 1.87 3.53 7.66
CA ILE A 32 1.00 2.55 7.02
C ILE A 32 -0.41 3.12 6.86
N HIS A 33 -0.98 3.66 7.93
CA HIS A 33 -2.35 4.18 7.89
C HIS A 33 -2.46 5.43 7.03
N THR A 34 -1.45 6.28 7.01
CA THR A 34 -1.41 7.42 6.09
C THR A 34 -1.47 6.95 4.64
N ARG A 35 -0.70 5.93 4.27
CA ARG A 35 -0.71 5.39 2.91
C ARG A 35 -2.05 4.78 2.55
N ILE A 36 -2.66 4.02 3.45
CA ILE A 36 -4.00 3.44 3.24
C ILE A 36 -5.03 4.55 3.01
N ASP A 37 -5.00 5.59 3.82
CA ASP A 37 -5.92 6.73 3.65
C ASP A 37 -5.72 7.43 2.30
N GLN A 38 -4.47 7.61 1.89
CA GLN A 38 -4.15 8.23 0.59
C GLN A 38 -4.63 7.37 -0.58
N ILE A 39 -4.43 6.06 -0.50
CA ILE A 39 -4.91 5.12 -1.53
C ILE A 39 -6.44 5.18 -1.62
N ALA A 40 -7.12 5.20 -0.48
CA ALA A 40 -8.57 5.27 -0.44
C ALA A 40 -9.12 6.59 -1.02
N ALA A 41 -8.34 7.66 -0.93
CA ALA A 41 -8.79 9.01 -1.31
C ALA A 41 -8.69 9.28 -2.81
N VAL A 42 -7.88 8.53 -3.56
CA VAL A 42 -7.71 8.72 -5.01
C VAL A 42 -8.51 7.68 -5.78
N ASP A 43 -8.79 7.98 -7.05
CA ASP A 43 -9.59 7.09 -7.90
C ASP A 43 -8.75 6.06 -8.65
N THR A 44 -7.48 6.38 -8.93
CA THR A 44 -6.64 5.53 -9.80
C THR A 44 -5.19 5.49 -9.32
N VAL A 45 -4.51 4.40 -9.69
CA VAL A 45 -3.07 4.27 -9.46
C VAL A 45 -2.29 5.30 -10.26
N GLU A 46 -2.78 5.62 -11.47
CA GLU A 46 -2.16 6.64 -12.32
C GLU A 46 -2.10 8.00 -11.63
N MET A 47 -3.16 8.36 -10.88
CA MET A 47 -3.16 9.58 -10.07
C MET A 47 -2.12 9.53 -8.96
N MET A 48 -1.97 8.38 -8.31
CA MET A 48 -0.95 8.22 -7.27
C MET A 48 0.45 8.47 -7.83
N ILE A 49 0.73 7.95 -9.01
CA ILE A 49 2.04 8.14 -9.66
C ILE A 49 2.22 9.59 -10.07
N GLN A 50 1.20 10.18 -10.70
CA GLN A 50 1.25 11.56 -11.18
C GLN A 50 1.52 12.55 -10.05
N TYR A 51 0.88 12.37 -8.89
CA TYR A 51 1.01 13.28 -7.76
C TYR A 51 2.08 12.82 -6.75
N HIS A 52 2.86 11.80 -7.09
CA HIS A 52 3.96 11.29 -6.26
C HIS A 52 3.51 10.87 -4.85
N ILE A 53 2.28 10.35 -4.72
CA ILE A 53 1.74 9.93 -3.43
C ILE A 53 2.54 8.74 -2.92
N GLY A 54 3.22 8.93 -1.78
CA GLY A 54 4.06 7.89 -1.18
C GLY A 54 5.15 7.38 -2.12
N ARG A 55 5.58 8.19 -3.10
CA ARG A 55 6.50 7.77 -4.15
C ARG A 55 6.01 6.53 -4.89
N CYS A 56 4.71 6.47 -5.14
CA CYS A 56 4.09 5.32 -5.82
C CYS A 56 4.77 5.08 -7.17
N HIS A 57 5.12 3.82 -7.41
CA HIS A 57 5.74 3.41 -8.67
C HIS A 57 5.41 1.96 -9.00
N ALA A 58 5.45 1.65 -10.30
CA ALA A 58 5.27 0.29 -10.78
C ALA A 58 6.52 -0.54 -10.49
N LEU A 59 6.32 -1.80 -10.12
CA LEU A 59 7.40 -2.76 -9.99
C LEU A 59 7.60 -3.48 -11.33
N HIS A 60 8.78 -4.06 -11.52
CA HIS A 60 9.17 -4.65 -12.78
C HIS A 60 9.63 -6.10 -12.62
N ALA A 61 9.98 -6.73 -13.74
CA ALA A 61 10.41 -8.12 -13.83
C ALA A 61 9.32 -9.08 -13.35
N ASP A 62 9.64 -9.97 -12.42
CA ASP A 62 8.69 -10.97 -11.92
C ASP A 62 7.60 -10.38 -11.03
N ARG A 63 7.66 -9.08 -10.74
CA ARG A 63 6.62 -8.37 -10.01
C ARG A 63 5.81 -7.42 -10.90
N ASP A 64 5.83 -7.65 -12.20
CA ASP A 64 5.07 -6.85 -13.15
C ASP A 64 3.56 -6.89 -12.83
N GLY A 65 2.91 -5.72 -12.90
CA GLY A 65 1.51 -5.58 -12.50
C GLY A 65 1.32 -5.21 -11.04
N GLU A 66 2.41 -5.12 -10.27
CA GLU A 66 2.39 -4.68 -8.89
C GLU A 66 2.93 -3.26 -8.78
N TYR A 67 2.51 -2.58 -7.71
CA TYR A 67 2.92 -1.22 -7.40
C TYR A 67 3.38 -1.17 -5.95
N ALA A 68 4.21 -0.19 -5.63
CA ALA A 68 4.69 0.01 -4.27
C ALA A 68 4.55 1.47 -3.85
N VAL A 69 4.26 1.68 -2.58
CA VAL A 69 4.36 2.99 -1.93
C VAL A 69 5.34 2.87 -0.76
N ASP A 70 6.09 3.94 -0.52
CA ASP A 70 7.07 3.94 0.56
C ASP A 70 6.40 3.99 1.92
N LEU A 71 6.94 3.22 2.84
CA LEU A 71 6.66 3.30 4.27
C LEU A 71 7.90 3.91 4.96
N VAL A 72 8.15 3.58 6.21
CA VAL A 72 9.41 3.97 6.84
C VAL A 72 10.52 3.16 6.17
N HIS A 73 11.55 3.87 5.65
CA HIS A 73 12.67 3.22 4.95
C HIS A 73 13.27 2.12 5.82
N PRO A 74 13.55 0.94 5.27
CA PRO A 74 13.52 0.54 3.85
C PRO A 74 12.22 -0.17 3.42
N TYR A 75 11.15 -0.03 4.17
CA TYR A 75 9.92 -0.79 3.94
C TYR A 75 9.03 -0.15 2.89
N ARG A 76 8.29 -0.99 2.16
CA ARG A 76 7.30 -0.60 1.16
C ARG A 76 6.04 -1.44 1.30
N LEU A 77 4.91 -0.82 0.97
CA LEU A 77 3.62 -1.50 0.88
C LEU A 77 3.39 -1.84 -0.59
N VAL A 78 3.21 -3.13 -0.88
CA VAL A 78 3.03 -3.63 -2.25
C VAL A 78 1.57 -3.97 -2.48
N PHE A 79 1.03 -3.52 -3.61
CA PHE A 79 -0.36 -3.78 -3.98
C PHE A 79 -0.48 -3.97 -5.49
N GLU A 80 -1.60 -4.61 -5.90
CA GLU A 80 -1.98 -4.77 -7.31
C GLU A 80 -3.15 -3.87 -7.64
N LYS A 81 -3.19 -3.42 -8.89
CA LYS A 81 -4.36 -2.72 -9.41
C LYS A 81 -5.29 -3.74 -10.06
N HIS A 82 -6.53 -3.78 -9.62
CA HIS A 82 -7.58 -4.60 -10.25
C HIS A 82 -8.61 -3.68 -10.89
N GLY A 83 -8.89 -3.89 -12.19
CA GLY A 83 -9.81 -3.06 -12.96
C GLY A 83 -9.11 -1.90 -13.65
N GLU A 84 -9.71 -1.38 -14.72
CA GLU A 84 -9.15 -0.28 -15.50
C GLU A 84 -9.92 1.02 -15.28
N ASP A 85 -11.24 1.02 -15.48
CA ASP A 85 -12.06 2.22 -15.31
C ASP A 85 -12.37 2.47 -13.83
N ILE A 86 -12.84 1.42 -13.15
CA ILE A 86 -13.05 1.44 -11.70
C ILE A 86 -11.98 0.55 -11.10
N GLN A 87 -11.05 1.15 -10.39
CA GLN A 87 -9.89 0.45 -9.88
C GLN A 87 -10.04 0.07 -8.41
N ILE A 88 -9.50 -1.09 -8.06
CA ILE A 88 -9.42 -1.59 -6.70
C ILE A 88 -7.94 -1.81 -6.39
N ALA A 89 -7.49 -1.33 -5.24
CA ALA A 89 -6.15 -1.60 -4.75
C ALA A 89 -6.18 -2.87 -3.89
N TYR A 90 -5.52 -3.91 -4.36
CA TYR A 90 -5.42 -5.19 -3.66
C TYR A 90 -4.09 -5.24 -2.92
N ILE A 91 -4.13 -5.03 -1.62
CA ILE A 91 -2.93 -4.92 -0.78
C ILE A 91 -2.37 -6.32 -0.52
N LYS A 92 -1.10 -6.53 -0.87
CA LYS A 92 -0.47 -7.84 -0.80
C LYS A 92 0.44 -8.02 0.40
N GLU A 93 1.38 -7.11 0.62
CA GLU A 93 2.41 -7.33 1.63
C GLU A 93 3.19 -6.07 1.93
N ILE A 94 3.89 -6.11 3.06
CA ILE A 94 4.90 -5.13 3.42
C ILE A 94 6.24 -5.82 3.23
N VAL A 95 7.12 -5.21 2.41
CA VAL A 95 8.42 -5.78 2.08
C VAL A 95 9.55 -4.85 2.51
N ASP A 96 10.67 -5.45 2.81
CA ASP A 96 11.92 -4.76 3.10
C ASP A 96 12.70 -4.66 1.78
N CYS A 97 12.85 -3.45 1.27
CA CYS A 97 13.46 -3.19 -0.04
C CYS A 97 14.79 -2.48 0.10
N HIS A 98 15.80 -3.20 0.54
CA HIS A 98 17.13 -2.62 0.50
C HIS A 98 18.14 -3.51 -0.22
#